data_b585723f328e3261eebbb009e90f367e
#
_entry.id   b585723f328e3261eebbb009e90f367e
#
_cell.length_a   1.000
_cell.length_b   1.000
_cell.length_c   1.000
_cell.angle_alpha   90.00
_cell.angle_beta   90.00
_cell.angle_gamma   90.00
#
_symmetry.space_group_name_H-M   'P 1'
#
loop_
_entity.id
_entity.type
_entity.pdbx_description
1 polymer ?
#
loop_
_entity_poly.entity_id
_entity_poly.type
_entity_poly.pdbx_seq_one_letter_code
_entity_poly.pdbx_strand_id
1 'polypeptide(L)'
;MADDAEAVRDGDQLDWAAFEAHVRAALPELDGPFEARQFPGGSANLTYLVRFGETELVLRRPPFGTIAPGAHDMKREFRVLSGLWQHFDRAPRAYLFCEDHSVVGSDFFVMERRTGEVIRDLIPASMLHHDRVGRRIGFATVDAFAELHLLDPSTVGLDGLGKPDGFVERQVRGWTDRWSRVCELWDQPLMVTVSEELARRVPLPSRVSLVHNDPKIDNCMFDAADPDRATAIFDWDMTTVGDPLVDLGTLLNYWPDPSDPPGAWRGRDETQREFGLPTRAEVIEHYGARTGFDCTDARWYEAFAQWKTAVVVAQLHHRWRMGNSVNPRHETIGDAVPVLARSAADLLGLM
;
A
#
# COMPACT_ATOMS: atom_id res chain seq x y z
N MET A 1 18.44 -13.01 -14.63
CA MET A 1 17.47 -12.13 -13.93
C MET A 1 17.89 -10.70 -14.21
N ALA A 2 16.98 -9.82 -14.63
CA ALA A 2 17.32 -8.41 -14.72
C ALA A 2 17.62 -7.91 -13.30
N ASP A 3 18.72 -7.18 -13.17
CA ASP A 3 19.16 -6.61 -11.90
C ASP A 3 18.27 -5.38 -11.63
N ASP A 4 17.25 -5.55 -10.78
CA ASP A 4 16.24 -4.52 -10.46
C ASP A 4 16.70 -3.56 -9.36
N ALA A 5 17.95 -3.68 -8.90
CA ALA A 5 18.60 -2.78 -7.97
C ALA A 5 19.83 -2.13 -8.62
N GLU A 6 20.02 -0.84 -8.36
CA GLU A 6 21.07 0.01 -8.90
C GLU A 6 22.15 0.31 -7.84
N ALA A 7 23.19 1.03 -8.22
CA ALA A 7 24.16 1.54 -7.25
C ALA A 7 23.45 2.45 -6.22
N VAL A 8 23.85 2.36 -4.96
CA VAL A 8 23.31 3.23 -3.91
C VAL A 8 23.61 4.69 -4.25
N ARG A 9 22.56 5.53 -4.24
CA ARG A 9 22.68 6.97 -4.52
C ARG A 9 23.58 7.66 -3.49
N ASP A 10 24.34 8.66 -3.91
CA ASP A 10 25.27 9.39 -3.02
C ASP A 10 24.60 9.94 -1.75
N GLY A 11 23.36 10.43 -1.86
CA GLY A 11 22.59 10.95 -0.73
C GLY A 11 21.98 9.90 0.19
N ASP A 12 22.00 8.63 -0.20
CA ASP A 12 21.35 7.52 0.51
C ASP A 12 22.38 6.48 1.04
N GLN A 13 23.65 6.85 1.11
CA GLN A 13 24.72 6.00 1.66
C GLN A 13 24.55 5.80 3.16
N LEU A 14 24.90 4.59 3.63
CA LEU A 14 24.87 4.19 5.03
C LEU A 14 26.28 3.83 5.50
N ASP A 15 26.45 3.68 6.82
CA ASP A 15 27.63 3.00 7.35
C ASP A 15 27.50 1.49 7.11
N TRP A 16 27.93 1.07 5.90
CA TRP A 16 27.82 -0.32 5.47
C TRP A 16 28.66 -1.27 6.31
N ALA A 17 29.79 -0.79 6.88
CA ALA A 17 30.63 -1.61 7.75
C ALA A 17 29.93 -1.89 9.10
N ALA A 18 29.31 -0.87 9.70
CA ALA A 18 28.52 -1.04 10.91
C ALA A 18 27.29 -1.92 10.67
N PHE A 19 26.58 -1.72 9.55
CA PHE A 19 25.45 -2.54 9.13
C PHE A 19 25.83 -4.01 8.95
N GLU A 20 26.89 -4.29 8.18
CA GLU A 20 27.37 -5.66 7.93
C GLU A 20 27.73 -6.37 9.24
N ALA A 21 28.49 -5.71 10.09
CA ALA A 21 28.91 -6.28 11.38
C ALA A 21 27.69 -6.61 12.27
N HIS A 22 26.69 -5.71 12.31
CA HIS A 22 25.46 -5.91 13.11
C HIS A 22 24.64 -7.08 12.58
N VAL A 23 24.42 -7.15 11.25
CA VAL A 23 23.60 -8.21 10.62
C VAL A 23 24.28 -9.57 10.77
N ARG A 24 25.61 -9.68 10.56
CA ARG A 24 26.35 -10.95 10.77
C ARG A 24 26.32 -11.42 12.22
N ALA A 25 26.35 -10.50 13.18
CA ALA A 25 26.23 -10.85 14.59
C ALA A 25 24.85 -11.42 14.94
N ALA A 26 23.80 -10.91 14.30
CA ALA A 26 22.42 -11.35 14.51
C ALA A 26 22.03 -12.60 13.71
N LEU A 27 22.61 -12.76 12.51
CA LEU A 27 22.38 -13.84 11.56
C LEU A 27 23.71 -14.51 11.19
N PRO A 28 24.26 -15.34 12.10
CA PRO A 28 25.63 -15.90 11.96
C PRO A 28 25.76 -16.90 10.81
N GLU A 29 24.66 -17.34 10.22
CA GLU A 29 24.64 -18.21 9.05
C GLU A 29 25.00 -17.46 7.73
N LEU A 30 25.03 -16.11 7.74
CA LEU A 30 25.37 -15.34 6.56
C LEU A 30 26.87 -15.37 6.29
N ASP A 31 27.25 -15.85 5.11
CA ASP A 31 28.64 -16.06 4.69
C ASP A 31 28.97 -15.32 3.38
N GLY A 32 30.26 -15.23 3.02
CA GLY A 32 30.73 -14.64 1.78
C GLY A 32 30.84 -13.11 1.80
N PRO A 33 31.19 -12.50 0.65
CA PRO A 33 31.39 -11.05 0.53
C PRO A 33 30.08 -10.29 0.69
N PHE A 34 30.17 -9.07 1.27
CA PHE A 34 29.03 -8.15 1.39
C PHE A 34 28.95 -7.20 0.20
N GLU A 35 27.75 -6.98 -0.32
CA GLU A 35 27.42 -5.98 -1.33
C GLU A 35 26.10 -5.32 -1.00
N ALA A 36 25.99 -4.00 -1.24
CA ALA A 36 24.73 -3.25 -1.10
C ALA A 36 24.38 -2.54 -2.41
N ARG A 37 23.10 -2.61 -2.78
CA ARG A 37 22.50 -1.91 -3.92
C ARG A 37 21.17 -1.31 -3.49
N GLN A 38 20.59 -0.42 -4.29
CA GLN A 38 19.36 0.28 -3.94
C GLN A 38 18.28 0.03 -4.99
N PHE A 39 17.05 -0.23 -4.53
CA PHE A 39 15.90 -0.30 -5.43
C PHE A 39 15.52 1.11 -5.91
N PRO A 40 15.27 1.31 -7.22
CA PRO A 40 14.98 2.63 -7.79
C PRO A 40 13.60 3.19 -7.40
N GLY A 41 12.73 2.39 -6.82
CA GLY A 41 11.39 2.76 -6.40
C GLY A 41 11.27 2.90 -4.89
N GLY A 42 10.28 3.67 -4.43
CA GLY A 42 9.99 3.87 -3.01
C GLY A 42 10.11 5.34 -2.62
N SER A 43 9.01 6.08 -2.77
CA SER A 43 8.96 7.49 -2.36
C SER A 43 8.82 7.66 -0.85
N ALA A 44 8.44 6.59 -0.15
CA ALA A 44 8.12 6.60 1.28
C ALA A 44 9.28 6.10 2.14
N ASN A 45 9.82 4.91 1.84
CA ASN A 45 10.91 4.27 2.59
C ASN A 45 12.09 3.98 1.66
N LEU A 46 13.30 3.99 2.21
CA LEU A 46 14.51 3.55 1.50
C LEU A 46 14.63 2.04 1.59
N THR A 47 14.80 1.41 0.44
CA THR A 47 14.87 -0.05 0.31
C THR A 47 16.16 -0.42 -0.43
N TYR A 48 16.93 -1.30 0.17
CA TYR A 48 18.21 -1.74 -0.38
C TYR A 48 18.23 -3.26 -0.53
N LEU A 49 18.82 -3.73 -1.61
CA LEU A 49 19.26 -5.11 -1.76
C LEU A 49 20.61 -5.23 -1.03
N VAL A 50 20.69 -6.15 -0.10
CA VAL A 50 21.95 -6.49 0.59
C VAL A 50 22.25 -7.96 0.34
N ARG A 51 23.46 -8.22 -0.12
CA ARG A 51 23.93 -9.56 -0.48
C ARG A 51 25.07 -9.98 0.45
N PHE A 52 25.01 -11.23 0.89
CA PHE A 52 26.05 -11.90 1.65
C PHE A 52 26.38 -13.20 0.90
N GLY A 53 27.44 -13.17 0.08
CA GLY A 53 27.72 -14.26 -0.86
C GLY A 53 26.56 -14.51 -1.82
N GLU A 54 25.94 -15.69 -1.72
CA GLU A 54 24.77 -16.07 -2.54
C GLU A 54 23.42 -15.69 -1.89
N THR A 55 23.43 -15.24 -0.63
CA THR A 55 22.19 -14.89 0.08
C THR A 55 21.81 -13.46 -0.16
N GLU A 56 20.64 -13.23 -0.73
CA GLU A 56 20.04 -11.92 -0.97
C GLU A 56 18.96 -11.61 0.08
N LEU A 57 19.07 -10.44 0.69
CA LEU A 57 18.12 -9.91 1.67
C LEU A 57 17.73 -8.48 1.29
N VAL A 58 16.67 -7.98 1.89
CA VAL A 58 16.23 -6.59 1.72
C VAL A 58 16.33 -5.86 3.04
N LEU A 59 17.10 -4.76 3.06
CA LEU A 59 17.11 -3.78 4.12
C LEU A 59 16.04 -2.72 3.84
N ARG A 60 15.20 -2.45 4.82
CA ARG A 60 14.20 -1.37 4.75
C ARG A 60 14.36 -0.41 5.92
N ARG A 61 14.37 0.89 5.63
CA ARG A 61 14.48 1.96 6.63
C ARG A 61 13.66 3.19 6.23
N PRO A 62 13.32 4.09 7.16
CA PRO A 62 12.74 5.39 6.83
C PRO A 62 13.66 6.25 5.96
N PRO A 63 13.14 7.24 5.23
CA PRO A 63 13.96 8.22 4.52
C PRO A 63 14.82 9.04 5.52
N PHE A 64 15.85 9.71 5.00
CA PHE A 64 16.59 10.67 5.80
C PHE A 64 15.75 11.92 6.07
N GLY A 65 16.04 12.60 7.19
CA GLY A 65 15.39 13.83 7.58
C GLY A 65 14.27 13.66 8.60
N THR A 66 13.43 14.69 8.75
CA THR A 66 12.36 14.70 9.74
C THR A 66 11.14 13.90 9.25
N ILE A 67 10.78 12.88 10.00
CA ILE A 67 9.64 12.00 9.73
C ILE A 67 8.42 12.49 10.51
N ALA A 68 7.25 12.53 9.87
CA ALA A 68 6.01 12.87 10.57
C ALA A 68 5.66 11.77 11.61
N PRO A 69 5.17 12.11 12.80
CA PRO A 69 4.80 11.12 13.80
C PRO A 69 3.80 10.08 13.26
N GLY A 70 4.14 8.80 13.42
CA GLY A 70 3.31 7.67 12.96
C GLY A 70 3.42 7.34 11.46
N ALA A 71 4.29 8.03 10.71
CA ALA A 71 4.65 7.65 9.35
C ALA A 71 5.90 6.75 9.37
N HIS A 72 5.99 5.81 8.43
CA HIS A 72 7.19 4.97 8.26
C HIS A 72 7.56 4.15 9.51
N ASP A 73 6.56 3.52 10.15
CA ASP A 73 6.73 2.73 11.37
C ASP A 73 7.35 1.35 11.04
N MET A 74 8.70 1.29 11.03
CA MET A 74 9.47 0.08 10.74
C MET A 74 9.18 -1.04 11.75
N LYS A 75 8.95 -0.68 13.01
CA LYS A 75 8.62 -1.65 14.06
C LYS A 75 7.26 -2.31 13.80
N ARG A 76 6.28 -1.52 13.36
CA ARG A 76 4.96 -2.02 12.98
C ARG A 76 5.06 -2.96 11.80
N GLU A 77 5.74 -2.55 10.73
CA GLU A 77 5.93 -3.36 9.53
C GLU A 77 6.65 -4.67 9.85
N PHE A 78 7.75 -4.61 10.61
CA PHE A 78 8.46 -5.80 11.08
C PHE A 78 7.54 -6.73 11.89
N ARG A 79 6.74 -6.19 12.84
CA ARG A 79 5.79 -6.96 13.63
C ARG A 79 4.76 -7.68 12.77
N VAL A 80 4.20 -6.99 11.77
CA VAL A 80 3.23 -7.56 10.83
C VAL A 80 3.84 -8.71 10.06
N LEU A 81 4.99 -8.50 9.42
CA LEU A 81 5.68 -9.53 8.66
C LEU A 81 6.10 -10.72 9.53
N SER A 82 6.55 -10.47 10.76
CA SER A 82 6.92 -11.54 11.71
C SER A 82 5.74 -12.44 12.10
N GLY A 83 4.52 -11.89 12.15
CA GLY A 83 3.31 -12.68 12.40
C GLY A 83 2.81 -13.41 11.15
N LEU A 84 2.94 -12.80 9.97
CA LEU A 84 2.32 -13.29 8.74
C LEU A 84 3.10 -14.38 8.01
N TRP A 85 4.43 -14.31 7.95
CA TRP A 85 5.23 -15.08 6.99
C TRP A 85 5.02 -16.61 7.02
N GLN A 86 4.65 -17.17 8.18
CA GLN A 86 4.38 -18.61 8.33
C GLN A 86 2.95 -19.02 7.93
N HIS A 87 2.04 -18.05 7.83
CA HIS A 87 0.61 -18.27 7.63
C HIS A 87 0.09 -17.69 6.31
N PHE A 88 0.89 -16.83 5.70
CA PHE A 88 0.54 -16.12 4.49
C PHE A 88 1.74 -16.08 3.54
N ASP A 89 1.73 -16.93 2.53
CA ASP A 89 2.86 -17.15 1.61
C ASP A 89 3.33 -15.88 0.88
N ARG A 90 2.46 -14.86 0.78
CA ARG A 90 2.78 -13.59 0.13
C ARG A 90 3.44 -12.56 1.05
N ALA A 91 3.59 -12.86 2.34
CA ALA A 91 4.34 -12.01 3.26
C ALA A 91 5.82 -12.38 3.24
N PRO A 92 6.75 -11.47 2.90
CA PRO A 92 8.17 -11.71 3.07
C PRO A 92 8.50 -12.03 4.53
N ARG A 93 9.42 -12.96 4.76
CA ARG A 93 9.90 -13.25 6.11
C ARG A 93 10.75 -12.09 6.62
N ALA A 94 10.41 -11.54 7.80
CA ALA A 94 11.25 -10.60 8.52
C ALA A 94 12.27 -11.36 9.37
N TYR A 95 13.56 -11.01 9.26
CA TYR A 95 14.65 -11.70 9.95
C TYR A 95 15.17 -10.94 11.15
N LEU A 96 15.32 -9.62 11.04
CA LEU A 96 15.99 -8.78 12.03
C LEU A 96 15.32 -7.42 12.09
N PHE A 97 15.07 -6.91 13.29
CA PHE A 97 14.72 -5.51 13.56
C PHE A 97 15.78 -4.87 14.46
N CYS A 98 16.17 -3.63 14.15
CA CYS A 98 17.17 -2.89 14.91
C CYS A 98 16.67 -1.49 15.26
N GLU A 99 16.68 -1.15 16.54
CA GLU A 99 16.41 0.18 17.10
C GLU A 99 17.70 0.95 17.46
N ASP A 100 18.87 0.35 17.24
CA ASP A 100 20.15 1.01 17.50
C ASP A 100 20.53 1.96 16.35
N HIS A 101 20.26 3.23 16.54
CA HIS A 101 20.55 4.28 15.56
C HIS A 101 22.03 4.50 15.31
N SER A 102 22.93 3.92 16.12
CA SER A 102 24.38 4.00 15.85
C SER A 102 24.78 3.18 14.63
N VAL A 103 23.96 2.22 14.18
CA VAL A 103 24.22 1.34 13.05
C VAL A 103 23.98 2.06 11.71
N VAL A 104 22.78 2.58 11.49
CA VAL A 104 22.42 3.24 10.20
C VAL A 104 21.66 4.56 10.39
N GLY A 105 21.63 5.12 11.59
CA GLY A 105 21.04 6.43 11.87
C GLY A 105 19.52 6.43 12.11
N SER A 106 18.86 5.28 12.03
CA SER A 106 17.39 5.14 12.26
C SER A 106 17.04 3.68 12.58
N ASP A 107 15.80 3.44 12.99
CA ASP A 107 15.24 2.09 12.99
C ASP A 107 15.33 1.50 11.59
N PHE A 108 15.57 0.19 11.51
CA PHE A 108 15.53 -0.56 10.27
C PHE A 108 15.15 -2.02 10.51
N PHE A 109 14.78 -2.70 9.44
CA PHE A 109 14.64 -4.15 9.49
C PHE A 109 15.20 -4.81 8.23
N VAL A 110 15.52 -6.09 8.37
CA VAL A 110 16.00 -6.95 7.29
C VAL A 110 14.97 -8.03 7.04
N MET A 111 14.61 -8.22 5.77
CA MET A 111 13.63 -9.21 5.35
C MET A 111 14.09 -10.02 4.14
N GLU A 112 13.34 -11.06 3.84
CA GLU A 112 13.46 -11.91 2.66
C GLU A 112 13.39 -11.09 1.35
N ARG A 113 14.27 -11.40 0.43
CA ARG A 113 14.19 -10.96 -0.96
C ARG A 113 13.18 -11.81 -1.70
N ARG A 114 12.09 -11.21 -2.15
CA ARG A 114 11.14 -11.84 -3.08
C ARG A 114 11.53 -11.53 -4.52
N THR A 115 11.28 -12.46 -5.42
CA THR A 115 11.58 -12.34 -6.85
C THR A 115 10.30 -12.46 -7.67
N GLY A 116 10.20 -11.64 -8.72
CA GLY A 116 9.01 -11.56 -9.59
C GLY A 116 8.92 -10.18 -10.23
N GLU A 117 7.77 -9.90 -10.83
CA GLU A 117 7.48 -8.65 -11.53
C GLU A 117 6.56 -7.75 -10.69
N VAL A 118 6.97 -6.50 -10.46
CA VAL A 118 6.12 -5.47 -9.87
C VAL A 118 5.55 -4.61 -11.00
N ILE A 119 4.22 -4.55 -11.09
CA ILE A 119 3.51 -3.88 -12.19
C ILE A 119 3.08 -2.48 -11.73
N ARG A 120 3.59 -1.45 -12.41
CA ARG A 120 3.26 -0.05 -12.14
C ARG A 120 2.61 0.62 -13.34
N ASP A 121 3.42 1.13 -14.25
CA ASP A 121 2.99 1.95 -15.40
C ASP A 121 2.84 1.12 -16.69
N LEU A 122 3.36 -0.12 -16.70
CA LEU A 122 3.24 -1.04 -17.84
C LEU A 122 3.32 -2.49 -17.35
N ILE A 123 2.73 -3.40 -18.12
CA ILE A 123 2.92 -4.84 -17.93
C ILE A 123 4.29 -5.22 -18.53
N PRO A 124 5.17 -5.86 -17.76
CA PRO A 124 6.49 -6.24 -18.24
C PRO A 124 6.46 -7.13 -19.49
N ALA A 125 7.44 -6.94 -20.39
CA ALA A 125 7.53 -7.72 -21.63
C ALA A 125 7.62 -9.23 -21.38
N SER A 126 8.21 -9.65 -20.25
CA SER A 126 8.25 -11.03 -19.79
C SER A 126 6.88 -11.68 -19.63
N MET A 127 5.81 -10.88 -19.41
CA MET A 127 4.45 -11.36 -19.17
C MET A 127 3.51 -11.20 -20.37
N LEU A 128 3.84 -10.39 -21.38
CA LEU A 128 2.94 -10.05 -22.49
C LEU A 128 2.55 -11.23 -23.39
N HIS A 129 3.26 -12.36 -23.29
CA HIS A 129 2.93 -13.57 -24.04
C HIS A 129 1.73 -14.34 -23.47
N HIS A 130 1.28 -14.03 -22.24
CA HIS A 130 0.12 -14.66 -21.64
C HIS A 130 -1.19 -14.09 -22.17
N ASP A 131 -2.13 -14.95 -22.54
CA ASP A 131 -3.48 -14.50 -22.94
C ASP A 131 -4.17 -13.76 -21.79
N ARG A 132 -4.80 -12.63 -22.11
CA ARG A 132 -5.54 -11.76 -21.17
C ARG A 132 -4.77 -11.45 -19.87
N VAL A 133 -3.46 -11.20 -20.01
CA VAL A 133 -2.53 -11.06 -18.87
C VAL A 133 -3.02 -10.03 -17.85
N GLY A 134 -3.52 -8.87 -18.27
CA GLY A 134 -4.03 -7.85 -17.33
C GLY A 134 -5.23 -8.33 -16.52
N ARG A 135 -6.15 -9.08 -17.15
CA ARG A 135 -7.29 -9.67 -16.44
C ARG A 135 -6.85 -10.68 -15.38
N ARG A 136 -5.87 -11.50 -15.70
CA ARG A 136 -5.30 -12.51 -14.79
C ARG A 136 -4.60 -11.84 -13.61
N ILE A 137 -3.73 -10.86 -13.86
CA ILE A 137 -3.08 -10.01 -12.84
C ILE A 137 -4.13 -9.36 -11.93
N GLY A 138 -5.20 -8.82 -12.52
CA GLY A 138 -6.27 -8.21 -11.75
C GLY A 138 -6.91 -9.17 -10.76
N PHE A 139 -7.30 -10.36 -11.19
CA PHE A 139 -7.87 -11.35 -10.28
C PHE A 139 -6.85 -11.90 -9.28
N ALA A 140 -5.59 -12.09 -9.67
CA ALA A 140 -4.52 -12.48 -8.74
C ALA A 140 -4.31 -11.44 -7.63
N THR A 141 -4.45 -10.15 -7.94
CA THR A 141 -4.43 -9.08 -6.94
C THR A 141 -5.60 -9.22 -5.96
N VAL A 142 -6.82 -9.40 -6.47
CA VAL A 142 -8.02 -9.58 -5.63
C VAL A 142 -7.89 -10.81 -4.74
N ASP A 143 -7.43 -11.93 -5.29
CA ASP A 143 -7.20 -13.17 -4.54
C ASP A 143 -6.19 -12.99 -3.41
N ALA A 144 -5.10 -12.27 -3.68
CA ALA A 144 -4.07 -12.02 -2.68
C ALA A 144 -4.60 -11.26 -1.45
N PHE A 145 -5.40 -10.20 -1.66
CA PHE A 145 -6.02 -9.47 -0.55
C PHE A 145 -7.20 -10.24 0.07
N ALA A 146 -7.99 -10.98 -0.72
CA ALA A 146 -9.03 -11.84 -0.18
C ALA A 146 -8.48 -12.89 0.78
N GLU A 147 -7.37 -13.54 0.43
CA GLU A 147 -6.69 -14.52 1.29
C GLU A 147 -6.15 -13.86 2.59
N LEU A 148 -5.58 -12.65 2.51
CA LEU A 148 -5.18 -11.88 3.69
C LEU A 148 -6.38 -11.65 4.62
N HIS A 149 -7.51 -11.25 4.06
CA HIS A 149 -8.72 -10.92 4.82
C HIS A 149 -9.41 -12.15 5.44
N LEU A 150 -9.13 -13.34 4.96
CA LEU A 150 -9.61 -14.60 5.54
C LEU A 150 -8.80 -15.05 6.75
N LEU A 151 -7.60 -14.53 6.96
CA LEU A 151 -6.79 -14.84 8.14
C LEU A 151 -7.46 -14.30 9.41
N ASP A 152 -7.45 -15.12 10.46
CA ASP A 152 -7.83 -14.67 11.79
C ASP A 152 -6.61 -13.97 12.42
N PRO A 153 -6.73 -12.67 12.78
CA PRO A 153 -5.63 -11.92 13.39
C PRO A 153 -5.04 -12.58 14.65
N SER A 154 -5.84 -13.34 15.40
CA SER A 154 -5.40 -14.02 16.61
C SER A 154 -4.48 -15.22 16.31
N THR A 155 -4.74 -15.93 15.22
CA THR A 155 -3.92 -17.10 14.83
C THR A 155 -2.52 -16.71 14.36
N VAL A 156 -2.35 -15.45 13.92
CA VAL A 156 -1.06 -14.92 13.48
C VAL A 156 -0.43 -13.96 14.51
N GLY A 157 -1.00 -13.86 15.73
CA GLY A 157 -0.46 -13.03 16.81
C GLY A 157 -0.57 -11.53 16.59
N LEU A 158 -1.53 -11.08 15.74
CA LEU A 158 -1.71 -9.67 15.33
C LEU A 158 -3.04 -9.06 15.81
N ASP A 159 -3.80 -9.74 16.66
CA ASP A 159 -5.06 -9.25 17.24
C ASP A 159 -4.91 -7.93 18.00
N GLY A 160 -3.74 -7.71 18.63
CA GLY A 160 -3.39 -6.45 19.30
C GLY A 160 -2.84 -5.34 18.39
N LEU A 161 -2.91 -5.47 17.05
CA LEU A 161 -2.35 -4.47 16.11
C LEU A 161 -3.24 -3.24 15.97
N GLY A 162 -4.53 -3.33 16.31
CA GLY A 162 -5.52 -2.26 16.18
C GLY A 162 -6.67 -2.39 17.16
N LYS A 163 -7.68 -1.55 16.98
CA LYS A 163 -8.95 -1.57 17.73
C LYS A 163 -10.07 -1.78 16.72
N PRO A 164 -10.62 -3.00 16.58
CA PRO A 164 -11.65 -3.26 15.55
C PRO A 164 -12.99 -2.61 15.85
N ASP A 165 -13.41 -2.55 17.13
CA ASP A 165 -14.71 -1.97 17.50
C ASP A 165 -14.82 -0.50 17.07
N GLY A 166 -15.84 -0.15 16.30
CA GLY A 166 -16.05 1.20 15.76
C GLY A 166 -14.89 1.66 14.83
N PHE A 167 -14.24 0.73 14.14
CA PHE A 167 -13.09 1.02 13.28
C PHE A 167 -13.47 2.00 12.17
N VAL A 168 -14.52 1.72 11.41
CA VAL A 168 -14.94 2.51 10.25
C VAL A 168 -15.38 3.92 10.67
N GLU A 169 -16.16 4.05 11.74
CA GLU A 169 -16.58 5.34 12.31
C GLU A 169 -15.36 6.19 12.71
N ARG A 170 -14.36 5.57 13.34
CA ARG A 170 -13.13 6.29 13.69
C ARG A 170 -12.33 6.70 12.46
N GLN A 171 -12.34 5.88 11.40
CA GLN A 171 -11.69 6.25 10.13
C GLN A 171 -12.38 7.48 9.52
N VAL A 172 -13.69 7.48 9.36
CA VAL A 172 -14.44 8.62 8.83
C VAL A 172 -14.16 9.89 9.65
N ARG A 173 -14.30 9.82 10.99
CA ARG A 173 -14.05 10.96 11.87
C ARG A 173 -12.60 11.45 11.78
N GLY A 174 -11.62 10.55 11.84
CA GLY A 174 -10.21 10.94 11.81
C GLY A 174 -9.80 11.58 10.48
N TRP A 175 -10.38 11.17 9.36
CA TRP A 175 -10.15 11.79 8.07
C TRP A 175 -10.90 13.11 7.92
N THR A 176 -12.10 13.27 8.51
CA THR A 176 -12.80 14.56 8.62
C THR A 176 -11.97 15.58 9.41
N ASP A 177 -11.38 15.18 10.53
CA ASP A 177 -10.47 16.02 11.30
C ASP A 177 -9.21 16.41 10.52
N ARG A 178 -8.72 15.54 9.62
CA ARG A 178 -7.58 15.88 8.74
C ARG A 178 -7.98 16.85 7.64
N TRP A 179 -9.16 16.68 7.06
CA TRP A 179 -9.70 17.63 6.07
C TRP A 179 -9.83 19.03 6.65
N SER A 180 -10.39 19.18 7.86
CA SER A 180 -10.59 20.48 8.50
C SER A 180 -9.29 21.29 8.71
N ARG A 181 -8.12 20.62 8.70
CA ARG A 181 -6.82 21.28 8.85
C ARG A 181 -6.22 21.82 7.55
N VAL A 182 -6.78 21.46 6.41
CA VAL A 182 -6.25 21.81 5.08
C VAL A 182 -7.31 22.40 4.15
N CYS A 183 -8.58 22.37 4.53
CA CYS A 183 -9.72 22.73 3.67
C CYS A 183 -9.71 24.18 3.20
N GLU A 184 -9.00 25.09 3.89
CA GLU A 184 -8.93 26.52 3.55
C GLU A 184 -8.39 26.80 2.14
N LEU A 185 -7.66 25.85 1.54
CA LEU A 185 -7.15 25.98 0.18
C LEU A 185 -8.17 25.64 -0.91
N TRP A 186 -9.33 25.11 -0.53
CA TRP A 186 -10.35 24.63 -1.47
C TRP A 186 -11.75 25.14 -1.11
N ASP A 187 -12.42 25.75 -2.09
CA ASP A 187 -13.88 25.97 -2.02
C ASP A 187 -14.59 24.70 -2.53
N GLN A 188 -14.70 23.69 -1.68
CA GLN A 188 -15.25 22.37 -2.00
C GLN A 188 -16.31 21.91 -1.00
N PRO A 189 -17.54 22.45 -1.10
CA PRO A 189 -18.62 22.09 -0.18
C PRO A 189 -18.99 20.60 -0.25
N LEU A 190 -18.77 19.93 -1.40
CA LEU A 190 -18.99 18.49 -1.54
C LEU A 190 -18.16 17.65 -0.56
N MET A 191 -16.94 18.10 -0.20
CA MET A 191 -16.13 17.37 0.79
C MET A 191 -16.81 17.29 2.15
N VAL A 192 -17.53 18.35 2.55
CA VAL A 192 -18.30 18.37 3.80
C VAL A 192 -19.55 17.50 3.65
N THR A 193 -20.34 17.69 2.59
CA THR A 193 -21.56 16.90 2.33
C THR A 193 -21.27 15.39 2.28
N VAL A 194 -20.19 15.00 1.59
CA VAL A 194 -19.77 13.60 1.51
C VAL A 194 -19.37 13.07 2.89
N SER A 195 -18.60 13.82 3.69
CA SER A 195 -18.21 13.38 5.03
C SER A 195 -19.40 13.18 5.97
N GLU A 196 -20.39 14.06 5.90
CA GLU A 196 -21.63 13.97 6.68
C GLU A 196 -22.43 12.72 6.28
N GLU A 197 -22.56 12.45 4.97
CA GLU A 197 -23.29 11.27 4.48
C GLU A 197 -22.55 9.98 4.81
N LEU A 198 -21.21 9.94 4.68
CA LEU A 198 -20.39 8.81 5.11
C LEU A 198 -20.59 8.52 6.61
N ALA A 199 -20.57 9.56 7.45
CA ALA A 199 -20.79 9.41 8.89
C ALA A 199 -22.22 8.96 9.24
N ARG A 200 -23.21 9.34 8.44
CA ARG A 200 -24.63 8.99 8.66
C ARG A 200 -24.97 7.54 8.29
N ARG A 201 -24.23 6.95 7.34
CA ARG A 201 -24.51 5.61 6.77
C ARG A 201 -23.34 4.65 6.92
N VAL A 202 -22.62 4.69 8.04
CA VAL A 202 -21.53 3.75 8.27
C VAL A 202 -22.06 2.32 8.22
N PRO A 203 -21.54 1.45 7.33
CA PRO A 203 -21.95 0.04 7.29
C PRO A 203 -21.54 -0.69 8.57
N LEU A 204 -22.31 -1.73 8.90
CA LEU A 204 -21.90 -2.65 9.97
C LEU A 204 -20.83 -3.61 9.40
N PRO A 205 -19.66 -3.76 10.05
CA PRO A 205 -18.63 -4.64 9.56
C PRO A 205 -19.10 -6.09 9.55
N SER A 206 -18.93 -6.77 8.42
CA SER A 206 -19.27 -8.18 8.29
C SER A 206 -18.29 -9.09 9.02
N ARG A 207 -17.06 -8.63 9.20
CA ARG A 207 -15.96 -9.36 9.85
C ARG A 207 -14.88 -8.41 10.37
N VAL A 208 -14.17 -8.87 11.39
CA VAL A 208 -12.89 -8.29 11.82
C VAL A 208 -11.76 -9.09 11.17
N SER A 209 -10.86 -8.41 10.49
CA SER A 209 -9.73 -9.01 9.77
C SER A 209 -8.48 -8.14 9.84
N LEU A 210 -7.37 -8.64 9.30
CA LEU A 210 -6.23 -7.80 8.97
C LEU A 210 -6.63 -6.88 7.81
N VAL A 211 -6.26 -5.62 7.89
CA VAL A 211 -6.50 -4.58 6.86
C VAL A 211 -5.15 -3.98 6.49
N HIS A 212 -4.80 -4.05 5.22
CA HIS A 212 -3.53 -3.53 4.69
C HIS A 212 -3.52 -1.99 4.65
N ASN A 213 -4.68 -1.37 4.37
CA ASN A 213 -4.93 0.07 4.20
C ASN A 213 -4.36 0.74 2.94
N ASP A 214 -3.55 0.04 2.13
CA ASP A 214 -3.05 0.52 0.85
C ASP A 214 -3.02 -0.60 -0.23
N PRO A 215 -4.11 -1.37 -0.41
CA PRO A 215 -4.18 -2.41 -1.42
C PRO A 215 -4.22 -1.80 -2.82
N LYS A 216 -3.27 -2.21 -3.66
CA LYS A 216 -3.18 -1.84 -5.07
C LYS A 216 -2.26 -2.79 -5.82
N ILE A 217 -2.37 -2.83 -7.14
CA ILE A 217 -1.53 -3.68 -8.01
C ILE A 217 -0.04 -3.37 -7.79
N ASP A 218 0.31 -2.10 -7.61
CA ASP A 218 1.70 -1.64 -7.42
C ASP A 218 2.37 -2.23 -6.16
N ASN A 219 1.57 -2.64 -5.17
CA ASN A 219 2.04 -3.26 -3.94
C ASN A 219 2.07 -4.79 -4.02
N CYS A 220 1.77 -5.36 -5.20
CA CYS A 220 1.87 -6.79 -5.45
C CYS A 220 3.06 -7.12 -6.37
N MET A 221 3.66 -8.28 -6.14
CA MET A 221 4.63 -8.89 -7.04
C MET A 221 4.01 -10.14 -7.66
N PHE A 222 4.29 -10.39 -8.92
CA PHE A 222 3.69 -11.48 -9.68
C PHE A 222 4.76 -12.44 -10.23
N ASP A 223 4.38 -13.68 -10.43
CA ASP A 223 5.20 -14.64 -11.14
C ASP A 223 5.13 -14.35 -12.64
N ALA A 224 6.28 -14.11 -13.27
CA ALA A 224 6.35 -13.86 -14.71
C ALA A 224 5.89 -15.06 -15.54
N ALA A 225 6.01 -16.27 -15.01
CA ALA A 225 5.58 -17.50 -15.68
C ALA A 225 4.10 -17.83 -15.43
N ASP A 226 3.50 -17.26 -14.36
CA ASP A 226 2.10 -17.50 -14.00
C ASP A 226 1.43 -16.20 -13.49
N PRO A 227 0.78 -15.42 -14.37
CA PRO A 227 0.10 -14.18 -13.99
C PRO A 227 -1.08 -14.34 -13.02
N ASP A 228 -1.57 -15.56 -12.82
CA ASP A 228 -2.63 -15.81 -11.82
C ASP A 228 -2.06 -15.89 -10.39
N ARG A 229 -0.74 -15.77 -10.23
CA ARG A 229 -0.06 -15.89 -8.94
C ARG A 229 0.61 -14.59 -8.53
N ALA A 230 0.04 -13.91 -7.53
CA ALA A 230 0.74 -12.89 -6.77
C ALA A 230 1.69 -13.58 -5.77
N THR A 231 3.00 -13.32 -5.87
CA THR A 231 4.06 -13.97 -5.08
C THR A 231 4.43 -13.20 -3.83
N ALA A 232 4.14 -11.89 -3.77
CA ALA A 232 4.33 -11.09 -2.57
C ALA A 232 3.37 -9.91 -2.52
N ILE A 233 3.10 -9.43 -1.31
CA ILE A 233 2.50 -8.12 -1.01
C ILE A 233 3.54 -7.32 -0.22
N PHE A 234 3.62 -6.01 -0.50
CA PHE A 234 4.56 -5.07 0.11
C PHE A 234 3.83 -3.90 0.77
N ASP A 235 4.56 -3.12 1.55
CA ASP A 235 4.13 -1.88 2.19
C ASP A 235 3.13 -2.09 3.33
N TRP A 236 3.56 -2.85 4.32
CA TRP A 236 2.76 -3.27 5.47
C TRP A 236 2.73 -2.27 6.63
N ASP A 237 3.34 -1.09 6.49
CA ASP A 237 3.48 -0.09 7.56
C ASP A 237 2.14 0.48 8.06
N MET A 238 1.10 0.45 7.21
CA MET A 238 -0.25 0.91 7.56
C MET A 238 -1.20 -0.19 8.06
N THR A 239 -0.73 -1.44 8.11
CA THR A 239 -1.56 -2.60 8.44
C THR A 239 -2.15 -2.50 9.84
N THR A 240 -3.40 -2.89 9.98
CA THR A 240 -4.14 -2.89 11.24
C THR A 240 -5.17 -4.02 11.30
N VAL A 241 -5.95 -4.05 12.38
CA VAL A 241 -7.11 -4.93 12.52
C VAL A 241 -8.39 -4.09 12.41
N GLY A 242 -9.30 -4.47 11.52
CA GLY A 242 -10.52 -3.72 11.25
C GLY A 242 -11.43 -4.41 10.25
N ASP A 243 -12.22 -3.62 9.53
CA ASP A 243 -13.16 -4.07 8.52
C ASP A 243 -12.43 -4.23 7.16
N PRO A 244 -12.36 -5.45 6.59
CA PRO A 244 -11.65 -5.73 5.33
C PRO A 244 -12.26 -5.01 4.11
N LEU A 245 -13.53 -4.59 4.15
CA LEU A 245 -14.14 -3.85 3.05
C LEU A 245 -13.56 -2.44 2.88
N VAL A 246 -12.85 -1.91 3.88
CA VAL A 246 -12.05 -0.68 3.72
C VAL A 246 -10.93 -0.90 2.71
N ASP A 247 -10.32 -2.07 2.69
CA ASP A 247 -9.32 -2.43 1.68
C ASP A 247 -9.97 -2.65 0.31
N LEU A 248 -11.11 -3.35 0.25
CA LEU A 248 -11.85 -3.47 -1.02
C LEU A 248 -12.15 -2.09 -1.60
N GLY A 249 -12.70 -1.16 -0.82
CA GLY A 249 -12.97 0.21 -1.26
C GLY A 249 -11.70 0.95 -1.72
N THR A 250 -10.58 0.76 -1.01
CA THR A 250 -9.29 1.35 -1.39
C THR A 250 -8.77 0.77 -2.72
N LEU A 251 -8.88 -0.55 -2.91
CA LEU A 251 -8.53 -1.21 -4.17
C LEU A 251 -9.37 -0.67 -5.33
N LEU A 252 -10.70 -0.57 -5.16
CA LEU A 252 -11.62 -0.03 -6.17
C LEU A 252 -11.33 1.43 -6.51
N ASN A 253 -10.91 2.25 -5.54
CA ASN A 253 -10.52 3.64 -5.77
C ASN A 253 -9.34 3.76 -6.74
N TYR A 254 -8.35 2.86 -6.66
CA TYR A 254 -7.20 2.83 -7.58
C TYR A 254 -7.45 2.03 -8.87
N TRP A 255 -8.62 1.39 -8.99
CA TRP A 255 -8.93 0.47 -10.08
C TRP A 255 -9.58 1.17 -11.27
N PRO A 256 -8.91 1.28 -12.43
CA PRO A 256 -9.52 1.86 -13.61
C PRO A 256 -10.63 0.95 -14.16
N ASP A 257 -11.69 1.54 -14.67
CA ASP A 257 -12.85 0.84 -15.20
C ASP A 257 -13.30 1.47 -16.53
N PRO A 258 -13.76 0.70 -17.51
CA PRO A 258 -14.29 1.24 -18.77
C PRO A 258 -15.45 2.24 -18.60
N SER A 259 -16.17 2.17 -17.48
CA SER A 259 -17.25 3.10 -17.14
C SER A 259 -16.79 4.42 -16.53
N ASP A 260 -15.50 4.57 -16.25
CA ASP A 260 -14.97 5.82 -15.68
C ASP A 260 -15.16 6.99 -16.66
N PRO A 261 -15.65 8.15 -16.18
CA PRO A 261 -15.74 9.34 -16.99
C PRO A 261 -14.34 9.85 -17.40
N PRO A 262 -14.24 10.62 -18.50
CA PRO A 262 -12.99 11.29 -18.83
C PRO A 262 -12.46 12.13 -17.66
N GLY A 263 -11.17 12.01 -17.37
CA GLY A 263 -10.52 12.72 -16.26
C GLY A 263 -10.81 12.14 -14.88
N ALA A 264 -11.43 10.94 -14.76
CA ALA A 264 -11.54 10.24 -13.50
C ALA A 264 -10.13 9.97 -12.94
N TRP A 265 -9.96 10.29 -11.65
CA TRP A 265 -8.69 10.06 -10.98
C TRP A 265 -8.63 8.63 -10.43
N ARG A 266 -7.56 7.90 -10.72
CA ARG A 266 -7.31 6.53 -10.26
C ARG A 266 -5.88 6.34 -9.72
N GLY A 267 -5.30 7.38 -9.17
CA GLY A 267 -4.01 7.37 -8.46
C GLY A 267 -2.80 7.57 -9.35
N ARG A 268 -2.60 6.70 -10.32
CA ARG A 268 -1.54 6.79 -11.32
C ARG A 268 -2.12 6.93 -12.72
N ASP A 269 -1.22 7.07 -13.68
CA ASP A 269 -1.49 7.40 -15.06
C ASP A 269 -2.56 6.53 -15.71
N GLU A 270 -3.14 7.07 -16.77
CA GLU A 270 -4.11 6.40 -17.65
C GLU A 270 -3.60 5.07 -18.25
N THR A 271 -2.30 4.78 -18.13
CA THR A 271 -1.65 3.56 -18.63
C THR A 271 -2.26 2.27 -18.11
N GLN A 272 -2.65 2.21 -16.82
CA GLN A 272 -3.31 1.02 -16.27
C GLN A 272 -4.69 0.75 -16.89
N ARG A 273 -5.31 1.73 -17.54
CA ARG A 273 -6.58 1.53 -18.28
C ARG A 273 -6.40 0.59 -19.49
N GLU A 274 -5.19 0.53 -20.04
CA GLU A 274 -4.87 -0.31 -21.20
C GLU A 274 -4.51 -1.76 -20.80
N PHE A 275 -4.40 -2.06 -19.50
CA PHE A 275 -4.03 -3.39 -19.04
C PHE A 275 -5.09 -4.47 -19.30
N GLY A 276 -6.34 -4.08 -19.57
CA GLY A 276 -7.44 -5.02 -19.73
C GLY A 276 -7.82 -5.70 -18.41
N LEU A 277 -7.79 -4.97 -17.32
CA LEU A 277 -8.20 -5.41 -15.98
C LEU A 277 -9.68 -5.84 -15.96
N PRO A 278 -10.12 -6.70 -15.02
CA PRO A 278 -11.53 -6.91 -14.74
C PRO A 278 -12.23 -5.59 -14.39
N THR A 279 -13.52 -5.48 -14.70
CA THR A 279 -14.33 -4.35 -14.24
C THR A 279 -14.47 -4.34 -12.70
N ARG A 280 -14.73 -3.17 -12.11
CA ARG A 280 -14.98 -3.08 -10.65
C ARG A 280 -16.13 -3.97 -10.20
N ALA A 281 -17.16 -4.13 -11.02
CA ALA A 281 -18.26 -5.05 -10.73
C ALA A 281 -17.77 -6.51 -10.63
N GLU A 282 -16.93 -6.94 -11.58
CA GLU A 282 -16.32 -8.27 -11.55
C GLU A 282 -15.36 -8.45 -10.38
N VAL A 283 -14.62 -7.40 -9.99
CA VAL A 283 -13.76 -7.41 -8.80
C VAL A 283 -14.57 -7.62 -7.53
N ILE A 284 -15.68 -6.89 -7.36
CA ILE A 284 -16.57 -7.02 -6.19
C ILE A 284 -17.18 -8.44 -6.13
N GLU A 285 -17.71 -8.94 -7.25
CA GLU A 285 -18.27 -10.28 -7.34
C GLU A 285 -17.23 -11.35 -7.01
N HIS A 286 -16.04 -11.26 -7.60
CA HIS A 286 -14.96 -12.20 -7.37
C HIS A 286 -14.50 -12.19 -5.91
N TYR A 287 -14.30 -10.99 -5.33
CA TYR A 287 -13.93 -10.86 -3.93
C TYR A 287 -14.98 -11.46 -2.99
N GLY A 288 -16.27 -11.17 -3.23
CA GLY A 288 -17.37 -11.76 -2.46
C GLY A 288 -17.42 -13.29 -2.58
N ALA A 289 -17.19 -13.83 -3.80
CA ALA A 289 -17.15 -15.27 -4.03
C ALA A 289 -15.94 -15.94 -3.31
N ARG A 290 -14.78 -15.27 -3.27
CA ARG A 290 -13.56 -15.78 -2.62
C ARG A 290 -13.63 -15.72 -1.10
N THR A 291 -14.23 -14.68 -0.54
CA THR A 291 -14.25 -14.45 0.91
C THR A 291 -15.52 -14.94 1.58
N GLY A 292 -16.64 -15.00 0.87
CA GLY A 292 -17.96 -15.19 1.43
C GLY A 292 -18.50 -13.96 2.16
N PHE A 293 -17.85 -12.79 2.03
CA PHE A 293 -18.29 -11.56 2.69
C PHE A 293 -19.44 -10.91 1.90
N ASP A 294 -20.34 -10.25 2.63
CA ASP A 294 -21.37 -9.40 2.02
C ASP A 294 -20.75 -8.10 1.51
N CYS A 295 -20.71 -7.94 0.19
CA CYS A 295 -20.17 -6.77 -0.49
C CYS A 295 -21.26 -5.77 -0.95
N THR A 296 -22.48 -5.85 -0.42
CA THR A 296 -23.60 -4.97 -0.79
C THR A 296 -23.25 -3.49 -0.63
N ASP A 297 -22.49 -3.15 0.41
CA ASP A 297 -22.04 -1.79 0.71
C ASP A 297 -20.71 -1.39 0.02
N ALA A 298 -20.20 -2.17 -0.93
CA ALA A 298 -18.90 -1.88 -1.59
C ALA A 298 -18.83 -0.45 -2.17
N ARG A 299 -19.95 0.09 -2.68
CA ARG A 299 -20.02 1.47 -3.19
C ARG A 299 -19.78 2.51 -2.10
N TRP A 300 -20.26 2.26 -0.88
CA TRP A 300 -19.97 3.14 0.25
C TRP A 300 -18.49 3.14 0.59
N TYR A 301 -17.85 1.97 0.61
CA TYR A 301 -16.41 1.85 0.88
C TYR A 301 -15.56 2.47 -0.23
N GLU A 302 -15.96 2.33 -1.50
CA GLU A 302 -15.31 3.03 -2.61
C GLU A 302 -15.44 4.55 -2.47
N ALA A 303 -16.63 5.07 -2.14
CA ALA A 303 -16.86 6.48 -1.88
C ALA A 303 -16.01 7.00 -0.72
N PHE A 304 -15.94 6.24 0.38
CA PHE A 304 -15.07 6.57 1.51
C PHE A 304 -13.59 6.63 1.08
N ALA A 305 -13.13 5.64 0.31
CA ALA A 305 -11.75 5.60 -0.17
C ALA A 305 -11.41 6.79 -1.09
N GLN A 306 -12.31 7.18 -2.00
CA GLN A 306 -12.13 8.34 -2.86
C GLN A 306 -12.09 9.64 -2.06
N TRP A 307 -13.03 9.81 -1.12
CA TRP A 307 -13.06 10.97 -0.24
C TRP A 307 -11.80 11.03 0.67
N LYS A 308 -11.37 9.90 1.26
CA LYS A 308 -10.11 9.76 1.99
C LYS A 308 -8.92 10.19 1.12
N THR A 309 -8.87 9.73 -0.12
CA THR A 309 -7.80 10.07 -1.06
C THR A 309 -7.81 11.56 -1.40
N ALA A 310 -8.99 12.20 -1.56
CA ALA A 310 -9.07 13.65 -1.71
C ALA A 310 -8.41 14.39 -0.52
N VAL A 311 -8.61 13.91 0.72
CA VAL A 311 -7.94 14.47 1.90
C VAL A 311 -6.43 14.25 1.85
N VAL A 312 -5.97 13.06 1.43
CA VAL A 312 -4.52 12.76 1.31
C VAL A 312 -3.85 13.70 0.31
N VAL A 313 -4.40 13.82 -0.90
CA VAL A 313 -3.81 14.69 -1.94
C VAL A 313 -3.88 16.17 -1.54
N ALA A 314 -4.93 16.59 -0.81
CA ALA A 314 -5.02 17.92 -0.23
C ALA A 314 -3.89 18.18 0.78
N GLN A 315 -3.61 17.22 1.66
CA GLN A 315 -2.50 17.34 2.63
C GLN A 315 -1.13 17.40 1.94
N LEU A 316 -0.91 16.61 0.88
CA LEU A 316 0.34 16.63 0.10
C LEU A 316 0.52 17.98 -0.60
N HIS A 317 -0.52 18.51 -1.24
CA HIS A 317 -0.50 19.84 -1.85
C HIS A 317 -0.29 20.95 -0.80
N HIS A 318 -0.98 20.88 0.33
CA HIS A 318 -0.80 21.85 1.43
C HIS A 318 0.66 21.86 1.93
N ARG A 319 1.29 20.68 2.10
CA ARG A 319 2.72 20.59 2.47
C ARG A 319 3.63 21.23 1.42
N TRP A 320 3.33 21.07 0.13
CA TRP A 320 4.05 21.74 -0.95
C TRP A 320 3.92 23.26 -0.84
N ARG A 321 2.71 23.78 -0.69
CA ARG A 321 2.41 25.20 -0.55
C ARG A 321 3.13 25.83 0.67
N MET A 322 3.31 25.07 1.73
CA MET A 322 4.04 25.50 2.94
C MET A 322 5.56 25.31 2.86
N GLY A 323 6.10 24.86 1.72
CA GLY A 323 7.55 24.61 1.56
C GLY A 323 8.04 23.36 2.31
N ASN A 324 7.15 22.49 2.78
CA ASN A 324 7.46 21.29 3.55
C ASN A 324 7.50 20.00 2.67
N SER A 325 7.56 20.16 1.35
CA SER A 325 7.73 19.08 0.39
C SER A 325 8.56 19.57 -0.79
N VAL A 326 9.48 18.74 -1.24
CA VAL A 326 10.33 18.97 -2.43
C VAL A 326 9.88 18.16 -3.65
N ASN A 327 8.85 17.32 -3.51
CA ASN A 327 8.34 16.51 -4.61
C ASN A 327 7.51 17.37 -5.57
N PRO A 328 7.93 17.57 -6.84
CA PRO A 328 7.21 18.42 -7.80
C PRO A 328 5.77 17.97 -8.07
N ARG A 329 5.48 16.68 -7.95
CA ARG A 329 4.12 16.13 -8.14
C ARG A 329 3.12 16.70 -7.12
N HIS A 330 3.60 17.16 -5.94
CA HIS A 330 2.73 17.75 -4.92
C HIS A 330 2.22 19.15 -5.29
N GLU A 331 2.80 19.79 -6.30
CA GLU A 331 2.35 21.09 -6.79
C GLU A 331 0.95 21.03 -7.40
N THR A 332 0.67 20.01 -8.21
CA THR A 332 -0.58 19.88 -8.97
C THR A 332 -1.52 18.78 -8.46
N ILE A 333 -1.05 17.93 -7.55
CA ILE A 333 -1.85 16.79 -7.06
C ILE A 333 -3.18 17.23 -6.42
N GLY A 334 -3.23 18.47 -5.90
CA GLY A 334 -4.42 19.08 -5.32
C GLY A 334 -5.58 19.27 -6.30
N ASP A 335 -5.31 19.28 -7.61
CA ASP A 335 -6.32 19.38 -8.67
C ASP A 335 -7.25 18.15 -8.70
N ALA A 336 -6.81 17.04 -8.11
CA ALA A 336 -7.62 15.84 -7.95
C ALA A 336 -8.74 15.98 -6.89
N VAL A 337 -8.64 16.93 -5.94
CA VAL A 337 -9.62 17.08 -4.85
C VAL A 337 -11.06 17.24 -5.38
N PRO A 338 -11.37 18.17 -6.30
CA PRO A 338 -12.74 18.32 -6.80
C PRO A 338 -13.20 17.11 -7.63
N VAL A 339 -12.30 16.42 -8.29
CA VAL A 339 -12.65 15.22 -9.09
C VAL A 339 -13.06 14.08 -8.17
N LEU A 340 -12.25 13.80 -7.15
CA LEU A 340 -12.49 12.77 -6.14
C LEU A 340 -13.74 13.07 -5.30
N ALA A 341 -13.95 14.34 -4.90
CA ALA A 341 -15.14 14.74 -4.16
C ALA A 341 -16.43 14.48 -4.95
N ARG A 342 -16.43 14.80 -6.25
CA ARG A 342 -17.55 14.56 -7.16
C ARG A 342 -17.83 13.07 -7.32
N SER A 343 -16.79 12.29 -7.58
CA SER A 343 -16.91 10.84 -7.75
C SER A 343 -17.44 10.16 -6.47
N ALA A 344 -16.95 10.57 -5.30
CA ALA A 344 -17.48 10.07 -4.02
C ALA A 344 -18.97 10.45 -3.81
N ALA A 345 -19.36 11.67 -4.19
CA ALA A 345 -20.76 12.10 -4.12
C ALA A 345 -21.67 11.30 -5.05
N ASP A 346 -21.22 11.02 -6.29
CA ASP A 346 -21.96 10.18 -7.25
C ASP A 346 -22.17 8.75 -6.70
N LEU A 347 -21.15 8.15 -6.11
CA LEU A 347 -21.24 6.81 -5.51
C LEU A 347 -22.26 6.75 -4.36
N LEU A 348 -22.41 7.85 -3.63
CA LEU A 348 -23.39 7.97 -2.54
C LEU A 348 -24.78 8.42 -2.99
N GLY A 349 -24.97 8.72 -4.28
CA GLY A 349 -26.26 9.19 -4.83
C GLY A 349 -26.62 10.61 -4.38
N LEU A 350 -25.64 11.47 -4.18
CA LEU A 350 -25.80 12.87 -3.76
C LEU A 350 -25.84 13.85 -4.95
N MET A 351 -25.67 13.35 -6.18
CA MET A 351 -25.69 14.15 -7.40
C MET A 351 -26.69 13.60 -8.40
#